data_8a1e6a5f385ac779b8ba966fb297a829
#
_entry.id   8a1e6a5f385ac779b8ba966fb297a829
#
_cell.length_a   1.000
_cell.length_b   1.000
_cell.length_c   1.000
_cell.angle_alpha   90.00
_cell.angle_beta   90.00
_cell.angle_gamma   90.00
#
_symmetry.space_group_name_H-M   'P 1'
#
loop_
_entity.id
_entity.type
_entity.pdbx_description
1 polymer ?
#
loop_
_entity_poly.entity_id
_entity_poly.type
_entity_poly.pdbx_seq_one_letter_code
_entity_poly.pdbx_strand_id
1 'polypeptide(L)'
;IYKSIISLKAGNAIVFSPHPSAKECIIETAKILSKAAVDAGAPDGIIGCITVLTMEGTNELMKHRDVSLILATGGEAMVKAAYSSGTPAIGVGPGNGPAFIEKSADVQLAVKRIIDSKTFDNGVICASEQSIVVEECNREKVVSELKRQGAYFLSKEESDKLGKFILRENGTMNPKIVGKSAQVLADLAGLSIPYGTKVLISEQSTVGKNNPYSREKLTPILAFYCEENWEKACKRCIELLMNEGKGHTLVIHSNNEKIIKEFALKKPVSRILVNTPGALGGIGGATNLVPALTLGCGAVGGSATSDNISPMNLLNVRRSEEHTSELQSRQYLV
;
A
#
# COMPACT_ATOMS: atom_id res chain seq x y z
N ILE A 1 0.48 -11.75 -11.70
CA ILE A 1 -0.11 -11.24 -12.96
C ILE A 1 0.48 -9.88 -13.31
N TYR A 2 0.25 -8.84 -12.49
CA TYR A 2 0.66 -7.46 -12.80
C TYR A 2 2.16 -7.35 -13.16
N LYS A 3 3.07 -7.89 -12.33
CA LYS A 3 4.52 -7.82 -12.60
C LYS A 3 4.92 -8.57 -13.87
N SER A 4 4.27 -9.67 -14.21
CA SER A 4 4.49 -10.36 -15.49
C SER A 4 4.11 -9.46 -16.67
N ILE A 5 2.92 -8.83 -16.60
CA ILE A 5 2.43 -7.98 -17.70
C ILE A 5 3.37 -6.80 -17.93
N ILE A 6 3.78 -6.08 -16.88
CA ILE A 6 4.66 -4.91 -17.06
C ILE A 6 6.06 -5.30 -17.54
N SER A 7 6.58 -6.47 -17.10
CA SER A 7 7.88 -6.96 -17.55
C SER A 7 7.84 -7.36 -19.03
N LEU A 8 6.87 -8.15 -19.44
CA LEU A 8 6.72 -8.56 -20.83
C LEU A 8 6.46 -7.37 -21.77
N LYS A 9 5.64 -6.40 -21.34
CA LYS A 9 5.42 -5.16 -22.12
C LYS A 9 6.68 -4.31 -22.28
N ALA A 10 7.63 -4.43 -21.36
CA ALA A 10 8.93 -3.77 -21.44
C ALA A 10 10.01 -4.65 -22.11
N GLY A 11 9.65 -5.83 -22.64
CA GLY A 11 10.58 -6.74 -23.30
C GLY A 11 11.51 -7.50 -22.35
N ASN A 12 11.16 -7.60 -21.05
CA ASN A 12 11.97 -8.25 -20.02
C ASN A 12 11.41 -9.63 -19.67
N ALA A 13 12.31 -10.60 -19.45
CA ALA A 13 11.99 -11.80 -18.69
C ALA A 13 11.79 -11.48 -17.20
N ILE A 14 11.11 -12.36 -16.47
CA ILE A 14 10.89 -12.21 -15.03
C ILE A 14 11.00 -13.53 -14.29
N VAL A 15 11.65 -13.50 -13.11
CA VAL A 15 11.69 -14.63 -12.18
C VAL A 15 11.04 -14.21 -10.85
N PHE A 16 10.08 -15.01 -10.40
CA PHE A 16 9.39 -14.77 -9.12
C PHE A 16 10.06 -15.50 -7.97
N SER A 17 10.23 -14.80 -6.84
CA SER A 17 10.47 -15.39 -5.53
C SER A 17 9.19 -15.23 -4.71
N PRO A 18 8.36 -16.29 -4.56
CA PRO A 18 7.06 -16.19 -3.91
C PRO A 18 7.16 -15.92 -2.40
N HIS A 19 6.13 -15.28 -1.84
CA HIS A 19 5.92 -15.28 -0.40
C HIS A 19 5.49 -16.70 0.05
N PRO A 20 6.02 -17.23 1.18
CA PRO A 20 5.70 -18.60 1.63
C PRO A 20 4.20 -18.91 1.74
N SER A 21 3.41 -17.96 2.27
CA SER A 21 1.96 -18.13 2.43
C SER A 21 1.16 -18.12 1.12
N ALA A 22 1.78 -17.70 -0.01
CA ALA A 22 1.13 -17.62 -1.32
C ALA A 22 1.87 -18.46 -2.38
N LYS A 23 2.76 -19.36 -1.95
CA LYS A 23 3.66 -20.13 -2.81
C LYS A 23 2.92 -20.82 -3.93
N GLU A 24 1.98 -21.69 -3.60
CA GLU A 24 1.28 -22.52 -4.60
C GLU A 24 0.46 -21.65 -5.58
N CYS A 25 -0.21 -20.62 -5.09
CA CYS A 25 -0.96 -19.69 -5.92
C CYS A 25 -0.05 -18.93 -6.90
N ILE A 26 1.13 -18.48 -6.45
CA ILE A 26 2.06 -17.73 -7.30
C ILE A 26 2.71 -18.67 -8.33
N ILE A 27 3.10 -19.89 -7.95
CA ILE A 27 3.68 -20.89 -8.86
C ILE A 27 2.68 -21.25 -9.96
N GLU A 28 1.44 -21.55 -9.60
CA GLU A 28 0.41 -21.92 -10.57
C GLU A 28 0.07 -20.75 -11.51
N THR A 29 -0.05 -19.55 -10.96
CA THR A 29 -0.24 -18.34 -11.77
C THR A 29 0.93 -18.12 -12.75
N ALA A 30 2.17 -18.32 -12.31
CA ALA A 30 3.35 -18.15 -13.16
C ALA A 30 3.33 -19.18 -14.32
N LYS A 31 2.97 -20.45 -14.05
CA LYS A 31 2.82 -21.48 -15.09
C LYS A 31 1.77 -21.11 -16.13
N ILE A 32 0.57 -20.68 -15.69
CA ILE A 32 -0.52 -20.27 -16.58
C ILE A 32 -0.07 -19.11 -17.47
N LEU A 33 0.57 -18.09 -16.89
CA LEU A 33 1.05 -16.94 -17.63
C LEU A 33 2.19 -17.28 -18.57
N SER A 34 3.13 -18.14 -18.14
CA SER A 34 4.23 -18.62 -18.98
C SER A 34 3.69 -19.36 -20.21
N LYS A 35 2.75 -20.30 -19.99
CA LYS A 35 2.11 -21.00 -21.09
C LYS A 35 1.41 -20.05 -22.07
N ALA A 36 0.61 -19.11 -21.55
CA ALA A 36 -0.10 -18.14 -22.39
C ALA A 36 0.85 -17.26 -23.20
N ALA A 37 1.98 -16.86 -22.61
CA ALA A 37 3.00 -16.07 -23.29
C ALA A 37 3.66 -16.86 -24.42
N VAL A 38 4.05 -18.13 -24.19
CA VAL A 38 4.65 -19.03 -25.20
C VAL A 38 3.65 -19.33 -26.30
N ASP A 39 2.39 -19.62 -25.98
CA ASP A 39 1.33 -19.85 -26.98
C ASP A 39 1.12 -18.60 -27.90
N ALA A 40 1.42 -17.40 -27.37
CA ALA A 40 1.40 -16.15 -28.13
C ALA A 40 2.71 -15.81 -28.86
N GLY A 41 3.72 -16.69 -28.83
CA GLY A 41 4.99 -16.54 -29.54
C GLY A 41 6.16 -16.00 -28.70
N ALA A 42 6.01 -15.85 -27.39
CA ALA A 42 7.14 -15.51 -26.52
C ALA A 42 8.13 -16.68 -26.39
N PRO A 43 9.42 -16.39 -26.15
CA PRO A 43 10.41 -17.43 -25.87
C PRO A 43 10.03 -18.26 -24.63
N ASP A 44 10.32 -19.56 -24.67
CA ASP A 44 10.20 -20.41 -23.48
C ASP A 44 11.11 -19.91 -22.34
N GLY A 45 10.64 -20.05 -21.10
CA GLY A 45 11.38 -19.59 -19.92
C GLY A 45 11.30 -18.09 -19.63
N ILE A 46 10.53 -17.31 -20.40
CA ILE A 46 10.41 -15.84 -20.19
C ILE A 46 9.79 -15.47 -18.83
N ILE A 47 8.99 -16.37 -18.24
CA ILE A 47 8.45 -16.25 -16.88
C ILE A 47 8.91 -17.45 -16.06
N GLY A 48 9.77 -17.22 -15.09
CA GLY A 48 10.26 -18.23 -14.14
C GLY A 48 9.70 -18.01 -12.75
N CYS A 49 9.78 -19.07 -11.92
CA CYS A 49 9.38 -19.01 -10.51
C CYS A 49 10.24 -19.95 -9.68
N ILE A 50 10.79 -19.48 -8.55
CA ILE A 50 11.47 -20.34 -7.57
C ILE A 50 10.42 -21.23 -6.89
N THR A 51 10.66 -22.53 -6.89
CA THR A 51 9.76 -23.54 -6.28
C THR A 51 10.21 -24.00 -4.90
N VAL A 52 11.51 -23.87 -4.60
CA VAL A 52 12.09 -24.16 -3.28
C VAL A 52 12.39 -22.82 -2.61
N LEU A 53 11.58 -22.47 -1.60
CA LEU A 53 11.66 -21.15 -0.94
C LEU A 53 12.59 -21.22 0.25
N THR A 54 13.80 -20.69 0.08
CA THR A 54 14.75 -20.45 1.16
C THR A 54 15.22 -19.00 1.13
N MET A 55 15.70 -18.50 2.26
CA MET A 55 16.30 -17.16 2.32
C MET A 55 17.59 -17.09 1.51
N GLU A 56 18.36 -18.17 1.51
CA GLU A 56 19.60 -18.33 0.73
C GLU A 56 19.28 -18.21 -0.76
N GLY A 57 18.31 -18.99 -1.27
CA GLY A 57 17.93 -18.97 -2.68
C GLY A 57 17.39 -17.63 -3.13
N THR A 58 16.62 -16.93 -2.27
CA THR A 58 16.16 -15.56 -2.57
C THR A 58 17.32 -14.56 -2.61
N ASN A 59 18.26 -14.67 -1.67
CA ASN A 59 19.46 -13.80 -1.65
C ASN A 59 20.38 -14.08 -2.84
N GLU A 60 20.55 -15.34 -3.24
CA GLU A 60 21.30 -15.75 -4.42
C GLU A 60 20.69 -15.14 -5.69
N LEU A 61 19.36 -15.25 -5.84
CA LEU A 61 18.65 -14.64 -6.97
C LEU A 61 18.85 -13.12 -6.99
N MET A 62 18.74 -12.44 -5.86
CA MET A 62 18.92 -10.99 -5.80
C MET A 62 20.33 -10.53 -6.20
N LYS A 63 21.35 -11.38 -6.02
CA LYS A 63 22.76 -11.09 -6.34
C LYS A 63 23.22 -11.70 -7.65
N HIS A 64 22.35 -12.46 -8.33
CA HIS A 64 22.75 -13.18 -9.53
C HIS A 64 23.12 -12.18 -10.65
N ARG A 65 24.23 -12.43 -11.33
CA ARG A 65 24.77 -11.54 -12.37
C ARG A 65 23.83 -11.26 -13.53
N ASP A 66 22.92 -12.16 -13.81
CA ASP A 66 21.94 -12.05 -14.91
C ASP A 66 20.65 -11.34 -14.46
N VAL A 67 20.53 -10.95 -13.19
CA VAL A 67 19.43 -10.12 -12.68
C VAL A 67 19.80 -8.65 -12.78
N SER A 68 19.17 -7.94 -13.70
CA SER A 68 19.45 -6.52 -13.95
C SER A 68 18.62 -5.57 -13.06
N LEU A 69 17.46 -6.02 -12.58
CA LEU A 69 16.56 -5.19 -11.76
C LEU A 69 15.73 -6.05 -10.81
N ILE A 70 15.62 -5.61 -9.56
CA ILE A 70 14.77 -6.22 -8.54
C ILE A 70 13.52 -5.38 -8.34
N LEU A 71 12.33 -6.01 -8.43
CA LEU A 71 11.06 -5.40 -8.03
C LEU A 71 10.62 -5.97 -6.68
N ALA A 72 11.07 -5.34 -5.59
CA ALA A 72 10.79 -5.76 -4.22
C ALA A 72 9.50 -5.12 -3.70
N THR A 73 8.47 -5.94 -3.45
CA THR A 73 7.23 -5.51 -2.79
C THR A 73 7.04 -6.36 -1.55
N GLY A 74 7.07 -5.77 -0.37
CA GLY A 74 6.97 -6.52 0.88
C GLY A 74 7.36 -5.70 2.10
N GLY A 75 7.58 -6.38 3.23
CA GLY A 75 8.00 -5.73 4.46
C GLY A 75 9.37 -5.05 4.36
N GLU A 76 9.64 -4.15 5.28
CA GLU A 76 10.86 -3.32 5.33
C GLU A 76 12.15 -4.14 5.20
N ALA A 77 12.23 -5.31 5.85
CA ALA A 77 13.40 -6.18 5.80
C ALA A 77 13.72 -6.68 4.38
N MET A 78 12.68 -7.07 3.60
CA MET A 78 12.84 -7.51 2.23
C MET A 78 13.28 -6.37 1.31
N VAL A 79 12.70 -5.19 1.48
CA VAL A 79 13.07 -3.99 0.71
C VAL A 79 14.51 -3.59 1.00
N LYS A 80 14.91 -3.62 2.28
CA LYS A 80 16.30 -3.35 2.69
C LYS A 80 17.27 -4.38 2.10
N ALA A 81 16.93 -5.68 2.11
CA ALA A 81 17.75 -6.72 1.51
C ALA A 81 17.93 -6.49 -0.01
N ALA A 82 16.86 -6.14 -0.72
CA ALA A 82 16.93 -5.82 -2.15
C ALA A 82 17.87 -4.66 -2.45
N TYR A 83 17.75 -3.54 -1.73
CA TYR A 83 18.65 -2.38 -1.90
C TYR A 83 20.09 -2.68 -1.49
N SER A 84 20.30 -3.62 -0.56
CA SER A 84 21.65 -4.00 -0.09
C SER A 84 22.30 -5.11 -0.92
N SER A 85 21.62 -5.65 -1.93
CA SER A 85 22.11 -6.77 -2.74
C SER A 85 23.24 -6.38 -3.71
N GLY A 86 23.34 -5.10 -4.06
CA GLY A 86 24.23 -4.57 -5.10
C GLY A 86 23.58 -4.53 -6.50
N THR A 87 22.46 -5.20 -6.70
CA THR A 87 21.66 -5.14 -7.94
C THR A 87 20.72 -3.94 -7.87
N PRO A 88 20.52 -3.19 -8.97
CA PRO A 88 19.51 -2.14 -9.02
C PRO A 88 18.14 -2.64 -8.56
N ALA A 89 17.46 -1.86 -7.72
CA ALA A 89 16.21 -2.28 -7.14
C ALA A 89 15.17 -1.16 -7.10
N ILE A 90 13.90 -1.52 -7.31
CA ILE A 90 12.75 -0.71 -6.99
C ILE A 90 12.03 -1.39 -5.84
N GLY A 91 12.23 -0.86 -4.65
CA GLY A 91 11.62 -1.37 -3.42
C GLY A 91 10.50 -0.46 -2.95
N VAL A 92 9.40 -1.05 -2.51
CA VAL A 92 8.28 -0.32 -1.90
C VAL A 92 8.00 -0.91 -0.53
N GLY A 93 8.02 -0.04 0.47
CA GLY A 93 7.81 -0.38 1.87
C GLY A 93 6.33 -0.41 2.26
N PRO A 94 6.07 -0.59 3.58
CA PRO A 94 4.72 -0.63 4.12
C PRO A 94 4.00 0.71 3.94
N GLY A 95 2.67 0.65 3.83
CA GLY A 95 1.81 1.81 3.82
C GLY A 95 1.06 1.96 5.15
N ASN A 96 1.01 3.14 5.71
CA ASN A 96 0.22 3.44 6.91
C ASN A 96 -0.59 4.72 6.69
N GLY A 97 -1.32 4.76 5.56
CA GLY A 97 -2.02 5.94 5.11
C GLY A 97 -3.15 6.37 6.05
N PRO A 98 -3.12 7.59 6.63
CA PRO A 98 -4.28 8.18 7.27
C PRO A 98 -5.26 8.71 6.24
N ALA A 99 -6.56 8.65 6.56
CA ALA A 99 -7.62 9.38 5.87
C ALA A 99 -8.09 10.52 6.76
N PHE A 100 -7.93 11.76 6.33
CA PHE A 100 -8.47 12.91 7.01
C PHE A 100 -9.84 13.29 6.44
N ILE A 101 -10.86 13.34 7.30
CA ILE A 101 -12.21 13.84 6.95
C ILE A 101 -12.32 15.25 7.53
N GLU A 102 -12.07 16.25 6.68
CA GLU A 102 -12.15 17.67 7.03
C GLU A 102 -13.64 18.09 7.13
N LYS A 103 -13.94 19.07 7.95
CA LYS A 103 -15.32 19.51 8.28
C LYS A 103 -16.19 19.88 7.07
N SER A 104 -15.59 20.31 5.95
CA SER A 104 -16.33 20.65 4.72
C SER A 104 -16.64 19.42 3.85
N ALA A 105 -16.14 18.23 4.22
CA ALA A 105 -16.35 17.01 3.43
C ALA A 105 -17.83 16.61 3.38
N ASP A 106 -18.23 15.99 2.27
CA ASP A 106 -19.42 15.15 2.25
C ASP A 106 -19.13 13.89 3.08
N VAL A 107 -19.61 13.86 4.32
CA VAL A 107 -19.32 12.80 5.27
C VAL A 107 -19.87 11.46 4.80
N GLN A 108 -21.05 11.41 4.19
CA GLN A 108 -21.64 10.16 3.70
C GLN A 108 -20.76 9.55 2.62
N LEU A 109 -20.32 10.35 1.68
CA LEU A 109 -19.49 9.91 0.57
C LEU A 109 -18.05 9.60 1.02
N ALA A 110 -17.48 10.39 1.93
CA ALA A 110 -16.17 10.13 2.51
C ALA A 110 -16.11 8.78 3.23
N VAL A 111 -17.08 8.52 4.11
CA VAL A 111 -17.20 7.24 4.83
C VAL A 111 -17.39 6.08 3.87
N LYS A 112 -18.26 6.23 2.85
CA LYS A 112 -18.45 5.20 1.83
C LYS A 112 -17.12 4.85 1.14
N ARG A 113 -16.36 5.83 0.70
CA ARG A 113 -15.08 5.64 0.03
C ARG A 113 -14.05 4.94 0.92
N ILE A 114 -13.98 5.30 2.20
CA ILE A 114 -13.08 4.67 3.17
C ILE A 114 -13.46 3.20 3.40
N ILE A 115 -14.75 2.91 3.60
CA ILE A 115 -15.22 1.53 3.80
C ILE A 115 -15.01 0.70 2.53
N ASP A 116 -15.39 1.20 1.36
CA ASP A 116 -15.17 0.51 0.08
C ASP A 116 -13.66 0.20 -0.13
N SER A 117 -12.80 1.17 0.15
CA SER A 117 -11.34 1.00 0.09
C SER A 117 -10.84 -0.04 1.08
N LYS A 118 -11.31 0.01 2.32
CA LYS A 118 -10.82 -0.88 3.39
C LYS A 118 -11.34 -2.31 3.28
N THR A 119 -12.47 -2.50 2.61
CA THR A 119 -13.04 -3.83 2.34
C THR A 119 -12.63 -4.41 1.00
N PHE A 120 -12.10 -3.58 0.09
CA PHE A 120 -11.51 -4.06 -1.15
C PHE A 120 -10.33 -4.99 -0.84
N ASP A 121 -10.44 -6.23 -1.30
CA ASP A 121 -9.48 -7.30 -1.01
C ASP A 121 -9.13 -7.41 0.49
N ASN A 122 -10.12 -7.24 1.36
CA ASN A 122 -9.97 -7.22 2.83
C ASN A 122 -8.82 -6.31 3.33
N GLY A 123 -8.58 -5.17 2.66
CA GLY A 123 -7.63 -4.16 3.10
C GLY A 123 -6.16 -4.50 2.90
N VAL A 124 -5.81 -5.45 2.01
CA VAL A 124 -4.41 -5.84 1.73
C VAL A 124 -3.67 -4.82 0.87
N ILE A 125 -4.37 -3.94 0.17
CA ILE A 125 -3.70 -2.91 -0.64
C ILE A 125 -3.01 -1.92 0.30
N CYS A 126 -1.71 -1.75 0.12
CA CYS A 126 -0.87 -0.87 0.97
C CYS A 126 -1.28 0.61 0.95
N ALA A 127 -2.01 1.06 -0.08
CA ALA A 127 -2.61 2.39 -0.14
C ALA A 127 -3.95 2.49 0.59
N SER A 128 -4.53 1.39 1.11
CA SER A 128 -5.77 1.43 1.88
C SER A 128 -5.56 2.18 3.20
N GLU A 129 -6.59 2.86 3.64
CA GLU A 129 -6.58 3.62 4.87
C GLU A 129 -6.27 2.74 6.09
N GLN A 130 -5.37 3.17 6.95
CA GLN A 130 -5.05 2.51 8.22
C GLN A 130 -5.64 3.23 9.42
N SER A 131 -5.93 4.51 9.26
CA SER A 131 -6.49 5.38 10.29
C SER A 131 -7.46 6.37 9.67
N ILE A 132 -8.47 6.75 10.45
CA ILE A 132 -9.37 7.88 10.17
C ILE A 132 -9.01 8.98 11.16
N VAL A 133 -8.80 10.18 10.67
CA VAL A 133 -8.59 11.39 11.48
C VAL A 133 -9.73 12.35 11.18
N VAL A 134 -10.36 12.90 12.22
CA VAL A 134 -11.48 13.83 12.08
C VAL A 134 -11.27 15.07 12.95
N GLU A 135 -11.94 16.17 12.60
CA GLU A 135 -12.09 17.32 13.49
C GLU A 135 -13.22 17.07 14.50
N GLU A 136 -13.07 17.56 15.72
CA GLU A 136 -14.05 17.39 16.80
C GLU A 136 -15.45 17.85 16.39
N CYS A 137 -15.55 18.92 15.63
CA CYS A 137 -16.82 19.51 15.19
C CYS A 137 -17.66 18.60 14.27
N ASN A 138 -17.04 17.61 13.60
CA ASN A 138 -17.77 16.66 12.75
C ASN A 138 -17.72 15.21 13.25
N ARG A 139 -17.10 14.97 14.41
CA ARG A 139 -16.90 13.63 14.99
C ARG A 139 -18.19 12.81 15.08
N GLU A 140 -19.23 13.38 15.70
CA GLU A 140 -20.50 12.66 15.91
C GLU A 140 -21.15 12.25 14.58
N LYS A 141 -21.12 13.14 13.60
CA LYS A 141 -21.66 12.87 12.25
C LYS A 141 -20.89 11.75 11.56
N VAL A 142 -19.56 11.77 11.65
CA VAL A 142 -18.71 10.74 11.05
C VAL A 142 -18.89 9.39 11.74
N VAL A 143 -18.92 9.35 13.07
CA VAL A 143 -19.12 8.11 13.85
C VAL A 143 -20.48 7.48 13.54
N SER A 144 -21.56 8.31 13.52
CA SER A 144 -22.90 7.84 13.17
C SER A 144 -22.94 7.24 11.76
N GLU A 145 -22.30 7.91 10.81
CA GLU A 145 -22.27 7.44 9.42
C GLU A 145 -21.41 6.18 9.24
N LEU A 146 -20.28 6.06 9.92
CA LEU A 146 -19.46 4.85 9.95
C LEU A 146 -20.26 3.64 10.45
N LYS A 147 -20.99 3.80 11.57
CA LYS A 147 -21.86 2.76 12.11
C LYS A 147 -22.96 2.38 11.12
N ARG A 148 -23.62 3.38 10.50
CA ARG A 148 -24.66 3.16 9.51
C ARG A 148 -24.19 2.36 8.30
N GLN A 149 -22.91 2.54 7.91
CA GLN A 149 -22.33 1.85 6.75
C GLN A 149 -21.65 0.51 7.09
N GLY A 150 -21.73 0.05 8.34
CA GLY A 150 -21.29 -1.29 8.74
C GLY A 150 -19.96 -1.32 9.50
N ALA A 151 -19.52 -0.20 10.05
CA ALA A 151 -18.39 -0.19 10.97
C ALA A 151 -18.84 -0.55 12.40
N TYR A 152 -18.02 -1.33 13.09
CA TYR A 152 -18.17 -1.65 14.51
C TYR A 152 -17.06 -0.95 15.31
N PHE A 153 -17.48 -0.10 16.25
CA PHE A 153 -16.55 0.54 17.18
C PHE A 153 -16.34 -0.38 18.38
N LEU A 154 -15.10 -0.77 18.55
CA LEU A 154 -14.69 -1.64 19.66
C LEU A 154 -14.79 -0.89 21.00
N SER A 155 -15.25 -1.60 22.06
CA SER A 155 -15.06 -1.10 23.42
C SER A 155 -13.58 -1.07 23.78
N LYS A 156 -13.24 -0.48 24.92
CA LYS A 156 -11.85 -0.46 25.35
C LYS A 156 -11.30 -1.87 25.57
N GLU A 157 -12.08 -2.73 26.21
CA GLU A 157 -11.73 -4.12 26.49
C GLU A 157 -11.55 -4.94 25.21
N GLU A 158 -12.45 -4.76 24.25
CA GLU A 158 -12.36 -5.40 22.93
C GLU A 158 -11.14 -4.90 22.16
N SER A 159 -10.88 -3.60 22.21
CA SER A 159 -9.71 -2.99 21.59
C SER A 159 -8.41 -3.52 22.20
N ASP A 160 -8.32 -3.59 23.53
CA ASP A 160 -7.14 -4.12 24.20
C ASP A 160 -6.92 -5.61 23.85
N LYS A 161 -7.99 -6.39 23.79
CA LYS A 161 -7.95 -7.81 23.42
C LYS A 161 -7.50 -8.01 21.96
N LEU A 162 -8.11 -7.30 21.04
CA LEU A 162 -7.73 -7.34 19.62
C LEU A 162 -6.30 -6.83 19.43
N GLY A 163 -5.90 -5.77 20.12
CA GLY A 163 -4.56 -5.20 20.07
C GLY A 163 -3.47 -6.20 20.42
N LYS A 164 -3.67 -6.99 21.48
CA LYS A 164 -2.76 -8.10 21.87
C LYS A 164 -2.69 -9.20 20.81
N PHE A 165 -3.75 -9.44 20.07
CA PHE A 165 -3.76 -10.41 18.97
C PHE A 165 -3.05 -9.87 17.71
N ILE A 166 -3.21 -8.58 17.41
CA ILE A 166 -2.61 -7.94 16.24
C ILE A 166 -1.08 -7.81 16.39
N LEU A 167 -0.59 -7.37 17.54
CA LEU A 167 0.82 -7.15 17.81
C LEU A 167 1.39 -8.29 18.65
N ARG A 168 2.39 -8.98 18.09
CA ARG A 168 3.09 -10.05 18.80
C ARG A 168 4.07 -9.47 19.82
N GLU A 169 4.45 -10.27 20.82
CA GLU A 169 5.40 -9.89 21.87
C GLU A 169 6.75 -9.41 21.34
N ASN A 170 7.18 -9.91 20.20
CA ASN A 170 8.41 -9.47 19.54
C ASN A 170 8.26 -8.14 18.76
N GLY A 171 7.15 -7.43 18.93
CA GLY A 171 6.88 -6.14 18.28
C GLY A 171 6.52 -6.21 16.79
N THR A 172 6.31 -7.41 16.22
CA THR A 172 5.89 -7.55 14.81
C THR A 172 4.39 -7.77 14.69
N MET A 173 3.81 -7.29 13.60
CA MET A 173 2.40 -7.54 13.30
C MET A 173 2.15 -9.03 13.06
N ASN A 174 1.01 -9.53 13.53
CA ASN A 174 0.64 -10.93 13.38
C ASN A 174 0.24 -11.24 11.92
N PRO A 175 0.98 -12.09 11.19
CA PRO A 175 0.65 -12.37 9.79
C PRO A 175 -0.69 -13.10 9.61
N LYS A 176 -1.26 -13.67 10.67
CA LYS A 176 -2.56 -14.35 10.61
C LYS A 176 -3.73 -13.39 10.37
N ILE A 177 -3.54 -12.08 10.57
CA ILE A 177 -4.61 -11.08 10.35
C ILE A 177 -4.72 -10.64 8.89
N VAL A 178 -3.65 -10.76 8.12
CA VAL A 178 -3.55 -10.20 6.76
C VAL A 178 -4.63 -10.78 5.85
N GLY A 179 -5.41 -9.90 5.21
CA GLY A 179 -6.45 -10.27 4.26
C GLY A 179 -7.67 -10.99 4.87
N LYS A 180 -7.83 -11.00 6.19
CA LYS A 180 -8.99 -11.61 6.86
C LYS A 180 -10.13 -10.61 6.97
N SER A 181 -11.38 -11.10 6.84
CA SER A 181 -12.58 -10.27 7.05
C SER A 181 -12.72 -9.86 8.52
N ALA A 182 -13.53 -8.82 8.77
CA ALA A 182 -13.79 -8.36 10.14
C ALA A 182 -14.35 -9.47 11.05
N GLN A 183 -15.24 -10.33 10.52
CA GLN A 183 -15.80 -11.45 11.28
C GLN A 183 -14.71 -12.45 11.66
N VAL A 184 -13.87 -12.88 10.72
CA VAL A 184 -12.78 -13.83 11.00
C VAL A 184 -11.78 -13.25 12.02
N LEU A 185 -11.49 -11.95 11.94
CA LEU A 185 -10.62 -11.29 12.91
C LEU A 185 -11.23 -11.29 14.32
N ALA A 186 -12.53 -11.01 14.43
CA ALA A 186 -13.25 -11.07 15.69
C ALA A 186 -13.21 -12.48 16.28
N ASP A 187 -13.51 -13.49 15.49
CA ASP A 187 -13.49 -14.89 15.92
C ASP A 187 -12.09 -15.30 16.41
N LEU A 188 -11.04 -14.96 15.66
CA LEU A 188 -9.65 -15.24 16.03
C LEU A 188 -9.20 -14.52 17.31
N ALA A 189 -9.72 -13.32 17.55
CA ALA A 189 -9.46 -12.56 18.77
C ALA A 189 -10.44 -12.92 19.92
N GLY A 190 -11.41 -13.79 19.68
CA GLY A 190 -12.44 -14.18 20.67
C GLY A 190 -13.37 -13.02 21.03
N LEU A 191 -13.74 -12.21 20.04
CA LEU A 191 -14.71 -11.11 20.16
C LEU A 191 -16.04 -11.52 19.56
N SER A 192 -17.13 -10.97 20.11
CA SER A 192 -18.48 -11.11 19.57
C SER A 192 -18.90 -9.81 18.94
N ILE A 193 -19.08 -9.78 17.61
CA ILE A 193 -19.46 -8.59 16.86
C ILE A 193 -20.76 -8.84 16.08
N PRO A 194 -21.52 -7.80 15.72
CA PRO A 194 -22.73 -7.95 14.89
C PRO A 194 -22.40 -8.59 13.53
N TYR A 195 -23.29 -9.48 13.10
CA TYR A 195 -23.20 -10.08 11.76
C TYR A 195 -23.26 -8.99 10.67
N GLY A 196 -22.45 -9.15 9.63
CA GLY A 196 -22.35 -8.17 8.55
C GLY A 196 -21.45 -6.98 8.83
N THR A 197 -20.72 -6.97 9.97
CA THR A 197 -19.68 -5.97 10.25
C THR A 197 -18.64 -5.98 9.14
N LYS A 198 -18.40 -4.82 8.52
CA LYS A 198 -17.45 -4.66 7.43
C LYS A 198 -16.05 -4.30 7.91
N VAL A 199 -15.95 -3.41 8.89
CA VAL A 199 -14.68 -2.92 9.45
C VAL A 199 -14.77 -2.81 10.96
N LEU A 200 -13.65 -3.06 11.63
CA LEU A 200 -13.48 -2.86 13.08
C LEU A 200 -12.76 -1.53 13.31
N ILE A 201 -13.27 -0.71 14.21
CA ILE A 201 -12.69 0.60 14.52
C ILE A 201 -12.32 0.66 15.99
N SER A 202 -11.09 1.09 16.25
CA SER A 202 -10.60 1.38 17.61
C SER A 202 -10.30 2.86 17.75
N GLU A 203 -10.93 3.54 18.71
CA GLU A 203 -10.60 4.92 19.08
C GLU A 203 -9.22 4.96 19.74
N GLN A 204 -8.37 5.88 19.29
CA GLN A 204 -6.98 6.00 19.71
C GLN A 204 -6.62 7.47 19.98
N SER A 205 -5.71 7.67 20.92
CA SER A 205 -5.16 9.00 21.25
C SER A 205 -3.65 9.09 21.02
N THR A 206 -2.96 7.95 20.95
CA THR A 206 -1.50 7.90 20.85
C THR A 206 -1.05 7.21 19.57
N VAL A 207 0.13 7.56 19.10
CA VAL A 207 0.83 6.95 17.97
C VAL A 207 2.16 6.38 18.46
N GLY A 208 2.54 5.21 17.99
CA GLY A 208 3.83 4.63 18.35
C GLY A 208 3.96 3.16 17.93
N LYS A 209 5.21 2.67 17.95
CA LYS A 209 5.54 1.29 17.52
C LYS A 209 4.83 0.22 18.34
N ASN A 210 4.53 0.50 19.60
CA ASN A 210 3.84 -0.42 20.52
C ASN A 210 2.32 -0.30 20.45
N ASN A 211 1.79 0.65 19.69
CA ASN A 211 0.36 0.77 19.43
C ASN A 211 0.03 0.09 18.08
N PRO A 212 -0.56 -1.12 18.08
CA PRO A 212 -0.86 -1.86 16.85
C PRO A 212 -1.80 -1.11 15.92
N TYR A 213 -2.68 -0.27 16.47
CA TYR A 213 -3.67 0.47 15.71
C TYR A 213 -3.06 1.62 14.89
N SER A 214 -1.91 2.15 15.30
CA SER A 214 -1.20 3.22 14.60
C SER A 214 -0.18 2.70 13.56
N ARG A 215 -0.25 1.40 13.22
CA ARG A 215 0.64 0.74 12.27
C ARG A 215 -0.12 0.14 11.10
N GLU A 216 0.61 -0.29 10.05
CA GLU A 216 0.02 -1.01 8.92
C GLU A 216 -0.54 -2.36 9.37
N LYS A 217 -1.80 -2.64 9.03
CA LYS A 217 -2.50 -3.86 9.48
C LYS A 217 -2.87 -4.80 8.33
N LEU A 218 -3.02 -4.27 7.11
CA LEU A 218 -3.41 -5.01 5.89
C LEU A 218 -4.66 -5.88 6.09
N THR A 219 -5.66 -5.31 6.77
CA THR A 219 -6.90 -6.01 7.15
C THR A 219 -7.99 -4.97 7.48
N PRO A 220 -9.29 -5.32 7.54
CA PRO A 220 -10.38 -4.37 7.80
C PRO A 220 -10.41 -3.85 9.25
N ILE A 221 -9.30 -3.30 9.74
CA ILE A 221 -9.18 -2.63 11.02
C ILE A 221 -8.71 -1.20 10.80
N LEU A 222 -9.36 -0.23 11.43
CA LEU A 222 -9.02 1.19 11.37
C LEU A 222 -8.80 1.75 12.79
N ALA A 223 -7.78 2.58 12.93
CA ALA A 223 -7.70 3.48 14.09
C ALA A 223 -8.58 4.71 13.82
N PHE A 224 -9.14 5.29 14.88
CA PHE A 224 -9.93 6.51 14.79
C PHE A 224 -9.34 7.55 15.75
N TYR A 225 -9.00 8.71 15.21
CA TYR A 225 -8.43 9.84 15.93
C TYR A 225 -9.34 11.05 15.77
N CYS A 226 -9.55 11.76 16.87
CA CYS A 226 -10.33 13.02 16.90
C CYS A 226 -9.41 14.15 17.33
N GLU A 227 -9.36 15.21 16.56
CA GLU A 227 -8.51 16.37 16.80
C GLU A 227 -9.34 17.65 16.83
N GLU A 228 -8.90 18.63 17.60
CA GLU A 228 -9.63 19.87 17.82
C GLU A 228 -9.91 20.66 16.52
N ASN A 229 -8.94 20.66 15.60
CA ASN A 229 -9.01 21.41 14.36
C ASN A 229 -8.14 20.75 13.28
N TRP A 230 -8.23 21.28 12.05
CA TRP A 230 -7.50 20.73 10.91
C TRP A 230 -5.96 20.81 11.06
N GLU A 231 -5.43 21.82 11.77
CA GLU A 231 -3.99 21.95 12.01
C GLU A 231 -3.47 20.83 12.92
N LYS A 232 -4.22 20.46 13.96
CA LYS A 232 -3.91 19.33 14.83
C LYS A 232 -4.10 18.00 14.09
N ALA A 233 -5.17 17.88 13.29
CA ALA A 233 -5.37 16.72 12.41
C ALA A 233 -4.21 16.57 11.41
N CYS A 234 -3.71 17.69 10.85
CA CYS A 234 -2.54 17.70 9.99
C CYS A 234 -1.30 17.16 10.71
N LYS A 235 -1.05 17.56 11.96
CA LYS A 235 0.07 17.04 12.79
C LYS A 235 -0.11 15.55 13.09
N ARG A 236 -1.32 15.11 13.45
CA ARG A 236 -1.63 13.70 13.69
C ARG A 236 -1.36 12.84 12.45
N CYS A 237 -1.76 13.30 11.27
CA CYS A 237 -1.44 12.60 10.02
C CYS A 237 0.06 12.48 9.78
N ILE A 238 0.85 13.54 10.08
CA ILE A 238 2.31 13.49 9.97
C ILE A 238 2.89 12.48 10.98
N GLU A 239 2.42 12.49 12.22
CA GLU A 239 2.85 11.57 13.27
C GLU A 239 2.63 10.11 12.87
N LEU A 240 1.44 9.78 12.35
CA LEU A 240 1.12 8.45 11.83
C LEU A 240 2.05 8.03 10.70
N LEU A 241 2.29 8.90 9.71
CA LEU A 241 3.16 8.64 8.58
C LEU A 241 4.64 8.51 9.00
N MET A 242 5.08 9.29 9.99
CA MET A 242 6.45 9.19 10.50
C MET A 242 6.67 7.96 11.38
N ASN A 243 5.62 7.45 12.04
CA ASN A 243 5.68 6.21 12.78
C ASN A 243 5.89 5.00 11.85
N GLU A 244 5.13 4.95 10.74
CA GLU A 244 5.21 3.94 9.68
C GLU A 244 4.56 4.48 8.40
N GLY A 245 4.99 4.04 7.21
CA GLY A 245 4.36 4.43 5.94
C GLY A 245 4.85 5.74 5.34
N LYS A 246 5.95 6.29 5.86
CA LYS A 246 6.60 7.47 5.30
C LYS A 246 6.86 7.30 3.80
N GLY A 247 6.49 8.31 3.02
CA GLY A 247 6.64 8.30 1.56
C GLY A 247 5.49 7.63 0.79
N HIS A 248 4.57 6.90 1.44
CA HIS A 248 3.58 6.12 0.72
C HIS A 248 2.36 6.95 0.27
N THR A 249 1.27 6.94 1.00
CA THR A 249 -0.02 7.50 0.57
C THR A 249 -0.76 8.16 1.74
N LEU A 250 -1.47 9.25 1.47
CA LEU A 250 -2.43 9.89 2.36
C LEU A 250 -3.72 10.16 1.60
N VAL A 251 -4.85 10.03 2.28
CA VAL A 251 -6.18 10.39 1.75
C VAL A 251 -6.71 11.63 2.49
N ILE A 252 -7.30 12.56 1.76
CA ILE A 252 -8.04 13.69 2.31
C ILE A 252 -9.42 13.77 1.68
N HIS A 253 -10.45 13.85 2.51
CA HIS A 253 -11.81 14.17 2.11
C HIS A 253 -12.13 15.60 2.55
N SER A 254 -12.29 16.50 1.60
CA SER A 254 -12.51 17.93 1.85
C SER A 254 -13.04 18.62 0.60
N ASN A 255 -13.82 19.67 0.77
CA ASN A 255 -14.22 20.62 -0.26
C ASN A 255 -13.49 21.96 -0.11
N ASN A 256 -12.53 22.07 0.81
CA ASN A 256 -11.74 23.25 1.06
C ASN A 256 -10.39 23.16 0.34
N GLU A 257 -10.28 23.79 -0.83
CA GLU A 257 -9.06 23.77 -1.67
C GLU A 257 -7.82 24.28 -0.94
N LYS A 258 -7.97 25.28 -0.04
CA LYS A 258 -6.85 25.81 0.74
C LYS A 258 -6.28 24.73 1.66
N ILE A 259 -7.13 23.99 2.37
CA ILE A 259 -6.69 22.91 3.26
C ILE A 259 -6.10 21.75 2.45
N ILE A 260 -6.72 21.38 1.32
CA ILE A 260 -6.17 20.36 0.40
C ILE A 260 -4.76 20.73 -0.02
N LYS A 261 -4.53 21.99 -0.44
CA LYS A 261 -3.22 22.50 -0.83
C LYS A 261 -2.21 22.47 0.31
N GLU A 262 -2.61 22.90 1.50
CA GLU A 262 -1.76 22.87 2.70
C GLU A 262 -1.34 21.43 3.06
N PHE A 263 -2.28 20.47 2.94
CA PHE A 263 -1.96 19.06 3.13
C PHE A 263 -0.99 18.55 2.06
N ALA A 264 -1.22 18.90 0.80
CA ALA A 264 -0.35 18.50 -0.30
C ALA A 264 1.10 18.96 -0.13
N LEU A 265 1.29 20.18 0.37
CA LEU A 265 2.62 20.76 0.56
C LEU A 265 3.38 20.22 1.79
N LYS A 266 2.66 19.76 2.82
CA LYS A 266 3.26 19.44 4.14
C LYS A 266 3.43 17.95 4.42
N LYS A 267 2.87 17.07 3.62
CA LYS A 267 2.90 15.63 3.92
C LYS A 267 4.10 14.92 3.32
N PRO A 268 4.78 14.09 4.11
CA PRO A 268 5.92 13.29 3.66
C PRO A 268 5.45 12.03 2.92
N VAL A 269 4.70 12.20 1.83
CA VAL A 269 4.15 11.12 1.02
C VAL A 269 4.33 11.39 -0.47
N SER A 270 4.35 10.34 -1.27
CA SER A 270 4.41 10.42 -2.73
C SER A 270 3.03 10.55 -3.39
N ARG A 271 1.96 10.17 -2.66
CA ARG A 271 0.57 10.22 -3.16
C ARG A 271 -0.33 10.89 -2.16
N ILE A 272 -1.04 11.91 -2.62
CA ILE A 272 -2.15 12.53 -1.91
C ILE A 272 -3.40 12.32 -2.74
N LEU A 273 -4.33 11.59 -2.17
CA LEU A 273 -5.58 11.21 -2.81
C LEU A 273 -6.71 12.09 -2.26
N VAL A 274 -7.37 12.83 -3.13
CA VAL A 274 -8.41 13.77 -2.74
C VAL A 274 -9.76 13.21 -3.11
N ASN A 275 -10.66 13.09 -2.13
CA ASN A 275 -12.04 12.65 -2.35
C ASN A 275 -12.17 11.35 -3.14
N THR A 276 -11.31 10.36 -2.89
CA THR A 276 -11.32 9.06 -3.57
C THR A 276 -10.98 7.94 -2.58
N PRO A 277 -11.40 6.68 -2.81
CA PRO A 277 -10.99 5.53 -2.00
C PRO A 277 -9.46 5.36 -2.05
N GLY A 278 -8.80 5.18 -0.91
CA GLY A 278 -7.34 5.07 -0.84
C GLY A 278 -6.78 3.90 -1.63
N ALA A 279 -7.35 2.70 -1.47
CA ALA A 279 -6.91 1.52 -2.20
C ALA A 279 -7.07 1.69 -3.72
N LEU A 280 -8.30 1.93 -4.19
CA LEU A 280 -8.62 2.04 -5.61
C LEU A 280 -7.98 3.29 -6.25
N GLY A 281 -7.94 4.40 -5.52
CA GLY A 281 -7.29 5.63 -6.00
C GLY A 281 -5.78 5.46 -6.14
N GLY A 282 -5.12 4.85 -5.14
CA GLY A 282 -3.68 4.64 -5.14
C GLY A 282 -3.19 3.73 -6.25
N ILE A 283 -3.93 2.67 -6.55
CA ILE A 283 -3.59 1.74 -7.64
C ILE A 283 -4.02 2.21 -9.03
N GLY A 284 -4.59 3.41 -9.15
CA GLY A 284 -5.04 3.96 -10.45
C GLY A 284 -6.40 3.44 -10.93
N GLY A 285 -7.18 2.78 -10.05
CA GLY A 285 -8.52 2.27 -10.41
C GLY A 285 -9.63 3.33 -10.33
N ALA A 286 -9.42 4.41 -9.58
CA ALA A 286 -10.38 5.50 -9.38
C ALA A 286 -9.75 6.90 -9.56
N THR A 287 -8.58 6.98 -10.16
CA THR A 287 -7.84 8.21 -10.45
C THR A 287 -7.12 8.10 -11.79
N ASN A 288 -6.50 9.18 -12.24
CA ASN A 288 -5.66 9.19 -13.44
C ASN A 288 -4.20 8.73 -13.17
N LEU A 289 -3.91 8.16 -12.01
CA LEU A 289 -2.62 7.52 -11.77
C LEU A 289 -2.47 6.28 -12.66
N VAL A 290 -1.26 5.99 -13.08
CA VAL A 290 -0.98 4.78 -13.86
C VAL A 290 -1.40 3.54 -13.05
N PRO A 291 -2.18 2.61 -13.64
CA PRO A 291 -2.58 1.38 -12.96
C PRO A 291 -1.37 0.57 -12.51
N ALA A 292 -1.24 0.34 -11.20
CA ALA A 292 -0.10 -0.38 -10.62
C ALA A 292 -0.44 -1.01 -9.27
N LEU A 293 0.22 -2.12 -8.97
CA LEU A 293 0.22 -2.75 -7.64
C LEU A 293 1.60 -2.62 -6.95
N THR A 294 2.51 -1.84 -7.53
CA THR A 294 3.79 -1.47 -6.92
C THR A 294 3.87 0.04 -6.89
N LEU A 295 3.76 0.59 -5.69
CA LEU A 295 3.55 2.02 -5.45
C LEU A 295 4.81 2.62 -4.81
N GLY A 296 5.66 3.25 -5.60
CA GLY A 296 6.91 3.86 -5.13
C GLY A 296 6.67 4.89 -4.02
N CYS A 297 7.56 4.89 -3.03
CA CYS A 297 7.45 5.75 -1.84
C CYS A 297 8.37 6.98 -1.92
N GLY A 298 9.09 7.17 -3.02
CA GLY A 298 10.05 8.25 -3.23
C GLY A 298 11.23 8.21 -2.26
N ALA A 299 12.16 9.11 -2.43
CA ALA A 299 13.34 9.22 -1.56
C ALA A 299 12.96 9.42 -0.08
N VAL A 300 11.87 10.14 0.20
CA VAL A 300 11.33 10.34 1.55
C VAL A 300 11.00 9.01 2.23
N GLY A 301 10.47 8.04 1.47
CA GLY A 301 10.16 6.69 1.95
C GLY A 301 11.29 5.67 1.76
N GLY A 302 12.49 6.11 1.35
CA GLY A 302 13.61 5.22 1.08
C GLY A 302 13.44 4.37 -0.17
N SER A 303 12.62 4.82 -1.14
CA SER A 303 12.38 4.15 -2.41
C SER A 303 13.09 4.86 -3.56
N ALA A 304 13.49 4.10 -4.59
CA ALA A 304 14.16 4.64 -5.77
C ALA A 304 13.29 5.55 -6.62
N THR A 305 11.97 5.46 -6.50
CA THR A 305 11.00 6.28 -7.27
C THR A 305 9.73 6.54 -6.46
N SER A 306 9.00 7.59 -6.82
CA SER A 306 7.65 7.89 -6.31
C SER A 306 6.53 7.40 -7.24
N ASP A 307 6.87 6.79 -8.39
CA ASP A 307 5.91 6.42 -9.41
C ASP A 307 5.00 5.26 -9.00
N ASN A 308 3.85 5.19 -9.64
CA ASN A 308 3.14 3.95 -9.85
C ASN A 308 3.92 3.16 -10.91
N ILE A 309 4.51 2.04 -10.55
CA ILE A 309 5.43 1.32 -11.44
C ILE A 309 4.69 0.77 -12.66
N SER A 310 5.23 1.04 -13.81
CA SER A 310 4.66 0.70 -15.12
C SER A 310 5.73 0.07 -16.01
N PRO A 311 5.40 -0.38 -17.23
CA PRO A 311 6.42 -0.82 -18.18
C PRO A 311 7.52 0.21 -18.41
N MET A 312 7.20 1.51 -18.37
CA MET A 312 8.17 2.59 -18.58
C MET A 312 9.31 2.61 -17.56
N ASN A 313 9.04 2.19 -16.33
CA ASN A 313 10.06 2.10 -15.28
C ASN A 313 11.00 0.90 -15.45
N LEU A 314 10.69 -0.01 -16.37
CA LEU A 314 11.45 -1.24 -16.66
C LEU A 314 12.19 -1.18 -18.00
N LEU A 315 12.09 -0.08 -18.73
CA LEU A 315 12.79 0.12 -19.98
C LEU A 315 14.24 0.54 -19.74
N ASN A 316 15.16 -0.05 -20.52
CA ASN A 316 16.54 0.44 -20.61
C ASN A 316 16.64 1.48 -21.72
N VAL A 317 16.44 2.75 -21.37
CA VAL A 317 16.45 3.86 -22.32
C VAL A 317 17.87 4.16 -22.76
N ARG A 318 18.13 4.07 -24.06
CA ARG A 318 19.37 4.51 -24.70
C ARG A 318 19.19 5.88 -25.33
N ARG A 319 20.23 6.69 -25.28
CA ARG A 319 20.29 7.97 -25.99
C ARG A 319 21.34 7.88 -27.07
N SER A 320 20.97 8.32 -28.26
CA SER A 320 21.92 8.54 -29.38
C SER A 320 21.91 10.02 -29.69
N GLU A 321 23.07 10.65 -29.62
CA GLU A 321 23.25 12.07 -29.89
C GLU A 321 24.37 12.22 -30.90
N GLU A 322 24.16 13.11 -31.88
CA GLU A 322 25.16 13.49 -32.86
C GLU A 322 25.61 14.93 -32.60
N HIS A 323 26.90 15.19 -32.70
CA HIS A 323 27.43 16.53 -32.57
C HIS A 323 27.08 17.33 -33.80
N THR A 324 26.16 18.29 -33.67
CA THR A 324 25.75 19.19 -34.73
C THR A 324 25.85 20.65 -34.27
N SER A 325 25.95 21.57 -35.24
CA SER A 325 25.85 23.01 -35.00
C SER A 325 24.38 23.48 -34.88
N GLU A 326 23.41 22.61 -35.12
CA GLU A 326 21.99 22.91 -35.10
C GLU A 326 21.29 22.19 -33.92
N LEU A 327 20.23 22.80 -33.38
CA LEU A 327 19.36 22.22 -32.36
C LEU A 327 18.55 21.06 -32.96
N GLN A 328 19.03 19.83 -32.79
CA GLN A 328 18.27 18.63 -33.18
C GLN A 328 17.41 18.10 -32.06
N SER A 329 16.26 17.55 -32.43
CA SER A 329 15.39 16.85 -31.51
C SER A 329 16.09 15.59 -30.95
N ARG A 330 16.13 15.43 -29.63
CA ARG A 330 16.67 14.23 -28.95
C ARG A 330 15.88 13.00 -29.41
N GLN A 331 16.56 12.02 -29.98
CA GLN A 331 15.97 10.73 -30.30
C GLN A 331 16.22 9.75 -29.14
N TYR A 332 15.16 9.09 -28.68
CA TYR A 332 15.24 8.02 -27.69
C TYR A 332 15.07 6.68 -28.41
N LEU A 333 16.05 5.81 -28.25
CA LEU A 333 15.96 4.40 -28.66
C LEU A 333 15.56 3.56 -27.48
N VAL A 334 14.47 2.84 -27.57
CA VAL A 334 13.92 1.95 -26.53
C VAL A 334 14.35 0.53 -26.80
#